data_0c4b5218ba37f8a2517029c1c53c4b52
#
_entry.id   0c4b5218ba37f8a2517029c1c53c4b52
#
_cell.length_a   1.000
_cell.length_b   1.000
_cell.length_c   1.000
_cell.angle_alpha   90.00
_cell.angle_beta   90.00
_cell.angle_gamma   90.00
#
_symmetry.space_group_name_H-M   'P 1'
#
loop_
_entity.id
_entity.type
_entity.pdbx_description
1 polymer ?
#
loop_
_entity_poly.entity_id
_entity_poly.type
_entity_poly.pdbx_seq_one_letter_code
_entity_poly.pdbx_strand_id
1 'polypeptide(L)'
;NLSYCKTEGTIFSHADCTCVDFTGSDIHDVRLLTEHEQNESDTPLSRPLISIYMPTWNRQALTIRAIQSVLNQDYVNWELIIIDDFSSSFDQLLTYISELNDPRITYIRNEFNSGACAVRNQAIRMARGDLITGLDDDDEWLPTRLSSFLTWQHKLQLHSFLYANDYLCDGTGYHHPDELQVYPKPAYKKSLFDKRNIIGNQMLTLTSRMQQILFDDALPAAQDYDAFYRLAETFGEPFKLDDITQVLYVNHGEARITCSGRKFSGYLRFYRKHKAKLDVSSKKYQLFTLYYIRNKKMRPQTLMKLMTLRNLKRYLMMYTRFRNKKF
;
A
#
# COMPACT_ATOMS: atom_id res chain seq x y z
N ASN A 1 30.98 -10.80 -24.81
CA ASN A 1 31.43 -10.23 -26.08
C ASN A 1 30.35 -9.23 -26.54
N LEU A 2 30.74 -7.94 -26.62
CA LEU A 2 29.89 -6.84 -27.03
C LEU A 2 30.26 -6.26 -28.39
N SER A 3 31.02 -7.04 -29.19
CA SER A 3 31.43 -6.63 -30.54
C SER A 3 30.19 -6.35 -31.40
N TYR A 4 30.25 -5.23 -32.13
CA TYR A 4 29.19 -4.76 -33.03
C TYR A 4 27.84 -4.43 -32.36
N CYS A 5 27.79 -4.19 -31.05
CA CYS A 5 26.60 -3.74 -30.35
C CYS A 5 26.46 -2.20 -30.42
N LYS A 6 25.21 -1.70 -30.44
CA LYS A 6 24.91 -0.29 -30.17
C LYS A 6 24.57 -0.14 -28.70
N THR A 7 25.32 0.71 -27.99
CA THR A 7 25.16 0.96 -26.56
C THR A 7 25.18 2.45 -26.31
N GLU A 8 24.05 3.13 -26.45
CA GLU A 8 23.92 4.55 -26.19
C GLU A 8 23.37 4.77 -24.78
N GLY A 9 24.05 5.60 -23.97
CA GLY A 9 23.61 5.91 -22.60
C GLY A 9 23.66 4.74 -21.60
N THR A 10 24.40 3.65 -21.91
CA THR A 10 24.45 2.46 -21.06
C THR A 10 25.46 2.65 -19.95
N ILE A 11 25.06 2.38 -18.71
CA ILE A 11 25.91 2.40 -17.53
C ILE A 11 26.24 0.96 -17.13
N PHE A 12 27.52 0.62 -17.09
CA PHE A 12 28.02 -0.63 -16.53
C PHE A 12 28.50 -0.40 -15.10
N SER A 13 27.73 -0.83 -14.13
CA SER A 13 28.10 -0.82 -12.72
C SER A 13 28.39 -2.24 -12.25
N HIS A 14 29.46 -2.42 -11.47
CA HIS A 14 29.91 -3.72 -10.95
C HIS A 14 30.23 -4.79 -12.04
N ALA A 15 30.40 -4.37 -13.29
CA ALA A 15 30.78 -5.29 -14.35
C ALA A 15 32.29 -5.38 -14.46
N ASP A 16 32.84 -6.59 -14.42
CA ASP A 16 34.23 -6.82 -14.80
C ASP A 16 34.36 -6.77 -16.32
N CYS A 17 34.86 -5.66 -16.83
CA CYS A 17 35.05 -5.42 -18.27
C CYS A 17 36.48 -5.67 -18.75
N THR A 18 37.34 -6.27 -17.94
CA THR A 18 38.76 -6.45 -18.25
C THR A 18 39.04 -7.29 -19.50
N CYS A 19 38.12 -8.10 -19.95
CA CYS A 19 38.23 -8.95 -21.14
C CYS A 19 37.11 -8.72 -22.15
N VAL A 20 36.45 -7.55 -22.12
CA VAL A 20 35.34 -7.25 -23.05
C VAL A 20 35.91 -6.65 -24.34
N ASP A 21 35.58 -7.28 -25.47
CA ASP A 21 35.91 -6.78 -26.79
C ASP A 21 34.79 -5.88 -27.31
N PHE A 22 35.11 -4.60 -27.53
CA PHE A 22 34.22 -3.58 -28.07
C PHE A 22 34.52 -3.24 -29.52
N THR A 23 35.39 -4.00 -30.20
CA THR A 23 35.78 -3.73 -31.58
C THR A 23 34.56 -3.62 -32.50
N GLY A 24 34.46 -2.54 -33.24
CA GLY A 24 33.37 -2.29 -34.18
C GLY A 24 32.02 -1.92 -33.52
N SER A 25 31.98 -1.71 -32.21
CA SER A 25 30.78 -1.26 -31.52
C SER A 25 30.68 0.27 -31.54
N ASP A 26 29.46 0.76 -31.69
CA ASP A 26 29.12 2.18 -31.57
C ASP A 26 28.86 2.49 -30.08
N ILE A 27 29.87 2.98 -29.38
CA ILE A 27 29.85 3.23 -27.93
C ILE A 27 29.83 4.74 -27.66
N HIS A 28 28.74 5.38 -28.04
CA HIS A 28 28.50 6.76 -27.62
C HIS A 28 27.90 6.79 -26.20
N ASP A 29 28.44 7.66 -25.35
CA ASP A 29 27.98 7.90 -23.97
C ASP A 29 27.97 6.66 -23.05
N VAL A 30 28.84 5.67 -23.31
CA VAL A 30 29.03 4.56 -22.36
C VAL A 30 29.90 5.02 -21.19
N ARG A 31 29.39 4.85 -19.98
CA ARG A 31 30.11 5.19 -18.75
C ARG A 31 30.44 3.95 -17.96
N LEU A 32 31.72 3.71 -17.74
CA LEU A 32 32.23 2.73 -16.79
C LEU A 32 32.37 3.43 -15.44
N LEU A 33 31.56 3.06 -14.47
CA LEU A 33 31.70 3.56 -13.11
C LEU A 33 32.82 2.78 -12.41
N THR A 34 33.90 3.46 -12.10
CA THR A 34 34.97 2.91 -11.25
C THR A 34 34.55 2.92 -9.79
N GLU A 35 35.17 2.09 -8.93
CA GLU A 35 34.86 2.07 -7.49
C GLU A 35 34.98 3.45 -6.82
N HIS A 36 35.83 4.35 -7.33
CA HIS A 36 35.98 5.70 -6.82
C HIS A 36 34.82 6.63 -7.23
N GLU A 37 34.27 6.47 -8.43
CA GLU A 37 33.11 7.26 -8.89
C GLU A 37 31.80 6.74 -8.26
N GLN A 38 31.75 5.46 -7.88
CA GLN A 38 30.63 4.89 -7.13
C GLN A 38 30.54 5.47 -5.72
N ASN A 39 31.69 5.78 -5.07
CA ASN A 39 31.73 6.38 -3.74
C ASN A 39 31.31 7.86 -3.70
N GLU A 40 31.27 8.56 -4.83
CA GLU A 40 30.77 9.96 -4.91
C GLU A 40 29.25 10.02 -5.26
N SER A 41 28.70 8.99 -5.92
CA SER A 41 27.25 8.88 -6.17
C SER A 41 26.53 8.07 -5.08
N ASP A 42 27.23 7.21 -4.35
CA ASP A 42 26.83 6.56 -3.12
C ASP A 42 27.30 7.38 -1.90
N THR A 43 26.83 8.62 -1.79
CA THR A 43 26.54 9.09 -0.44
C THR A 43 25.55 8.07 0.10
N PRO A 44 25.88 7.27 1.17
CA PRO A 44 24.88 6.47 1.82
C PRO A 44 23.80 7.46 2.15
N LEU A 45 22.59 7.29 1.60
CA LEU A 45 21.43 8.05 2.02
C LEU A 45 21.47 7.96 3.53
N SER A 46 21.87 9.05 4.17
CA SER A 46 21.96 9.18 5.61
C SER A 46 20.68 8.56 6.14
N ARG A 47 20.76 7.47 6.88
CA ARG A 47 19.65 6.68 7.43
C ARG A 47 18.33 7.49 7.36
N PRO A 48 17.50 7.37 6.32
CA PRO A 48 16.40 8.29 6.09
C PRO A 48 15.39 8.18 7.23
N LEU A 49 14.88 9.30 7.71
CA LEU A 49 13.78 9.27 8.66
C LEU A 49 12.52 8.74 7.96
N ILE A 50 11.89 7.73 8.55
CA ILE A 50 10.63 7.17 8.05
C ILE A 50 9.49 7.65 8.94
N SER A 51 8.55 8.40 8.38
CA SER A 51 7.30 8.76 9.05
C SER A 51 6.28 7.63 8.91
N ILE A 52 5.66 7.27 10.02
CA ILE A 52 4.60 6.25 10.08
C ILE A 52 3.32 6.94 10.52
N TYR A 53 2.29 6.97 9.67
CA TYR A 53 0.99 7.48 10.04
C TYR A 53 0.07 6.35 10.50
N MET A 54 -0.59 6.53 11.65
CA MET A 54 -1.51 5.56 12.24
C MET A 54 -2.82 6.24 12.65
N PRO A 55 -3.92 6.03 11.91
CA PRO A 55 -5.24 6.44 12.37
C PRO A 55 -5.76 5.43 13.40
N THR A 56 -6.44 5.89 14.44
CA THR A 56 -7.16 5.01 15.38
C THR A 56 -8.51 5.58 15.78
N TRP A 57 -9.45 4.71 16.11
CA TRP A 57 -10.76 5.08 16.66
C TRP A 57 -11.40 3.91 17.41
N ASN A 58 -11.58 4.08 18.73
CA ASN A 58 -12.23 3.11 19.63
C ASN A 58 -11.62 1.69 19.62
N ARG A 59 -10.27 1.57 19.49
CA ARG A 59 -9.56 0.30 19.35
C ARG A 59 -8.27 0.24 20.14
N GLN A 60 -8.30 0.64 21.43
CA GLN A 60 -7.09 0.79 22.27
C GLN A 60 -6.17 -0.43 22.23
N ALA A 61 -6.71 -1.64 22.45
CA ALA A 61 -5.91 -2.87 22.52
C ALA A 61 -5.24 -3.21 21.17
N LEU A 62 -5.95 -3.01 20.05
CA LEU A 62 -5.39 -3.23 18.72
C LEU A 62 -4.32 -2.18 18.41
N THR A 63 -4.57 -0.92 18.74
CA THR A 63 -3.60 0.17 18.56
C THR A 63 -2.31 -0.09 19.35
N ILE A 64 -2.41 -0.55 20.60
CA ILE A 64 -1.23 -0.92 21.42
C ILE A 64 -0.43 -2.03 20.73
N ARG A 65 -1.09 -3.06 20.22
CA ARG A 65 -0.45 -4.15 19.46
C ARG A 65 0.27 -3.61 18.22
N ALA A 66 -0.38 -2.76 17.46
CA ALA A 66 0.22 -2.11 16.28
C ALA A 66 1.45 -1.27 16.66
N ILE A 67 1.40 -0.49 17.75
CA ILE A 67 2.55 0.27 18.27
C ILE A 67 3.70 -0.67 18.64
N GLN A 68 3.42 -1.78 19.32
CA GLN A 68 4.45 -2.77 19.67
C GLN A 68 5.16 -3.32 18.43
N SER A 69 4.45 -3.53 17.33
CA SER A 69 5.05 -3.98 16.08
C SER A 69 5.98 -2.93 15.45
N VAL A 70 5.74 -1.65 15.68
CA VAL A 70 6.65 -0.56 15.27
C VAL A 70 7.87 -0.49 16.19
N LEU A 71 7.69 -0.61 17.48
CA LEU A 71 8.80 -0.63 18.45
C LEU A 71 9.78 -1.78 18.21
N ASN A 72 9.28 -2.90 17.70
CA ASN A 72 10.05 -4.10 17.40
C ASN A 72 10.75 -4.06 16.01
N GLN A 73 10.71 -2.92 15.29
CA GLN A 73 11.41 -2.81 14.02
C GLN A 73 12.93 -2.80 14.20
N ASP A 74 13.63 -3.52 13.34
CA ASP A 74 15.11 -3.56 13.27
C ASP A 74 15.71 -2.22 12.82
N TYR A 75 14.98 -1.43 12.05
CA TYR A 75 15.34 -0.07 11.68
C TYR A 75 14.81 0.94 12.70
N VAL A 76 15.67 1.78 13.26
CA VAL A 76 15.35 2.61 14.44
C VAL A 76 15.08 4.08 14.13
N ASN A 77 15.42 4.58 12.92
CA ASN A 77 15.23 5.99 12.55
C ASN A 77 13.83 6.22 11.95
N TRP A 78 12.83 6.19 12.80
CA TRP A 78 11.44 6.42 12.43
C TRP A 78 10.76 7.37 13.42
N GLU A 79 9.67 7.98 12.99
CA GLU A 79 8.68 8.64 13.83
C GLU A 79 7.31 8.00 13.61
N LEU A 80 6.52 7.86 14.67
CA LEU A 80 5.16 7.35 14.64
C LEU A 80 4.18 8.45 15.03
N ILE A 81 3.27 8.79 14.12
CA ILE A 81 2.26 9.84 14.31
C ILE A 81 0.89 9.17 14.39
N ILE A 82 0.35 9.10 15.60
CA ILE A 82 -0.93 8.47 15.90
C ILE A 82 -1.98 9.56 16.04
N ILE A 83 -3.01 9.52 15.20
CA ILE A 83 -4.16 10.43 15.30
C ILE A 83 -5.38 9.64 15.71
N ASP A 84 -5.89 9.93 16.89
CA ASP A 84 -7.13 9.37 17.43
C ASP A 84 -8.33 10.23 17.00
N ASP A 85 -9.22 9.61 16.26
CA ASP A 85 -10.40 10.25 15.67
C ASP A 85 -11.56 10.39 16.68
N PHE A 86 -11.27 10.96 17.86
CA PHE A 86 -12.24 11.15 18.93
C PHE A 86 -12.79 9.85 19.53
N SER A 87 -11.90 8.97 19.98
CA SER A 87 -12.30 7.75 20.69
C SER A 87 -13.05 8.08 21.98
N SER A 88 -14.10 7.34 22.27
CA SER A 88 -14.86 7.46 23.52
C SER A 88 -14.11 6.86 24.72
N SER A 89 -13.22 5.89 24.45
CA SER A 89 -12.34 5.27 25.44
C SER A 89 -10.92 5.28 24.90
N PHE A 90 -10.00 5.93 25.60
CA PHE A 90 -8.60 6.14 25.18
C PHE A 90 -7.61 6.11 26.34
N ASP A 91 -8.07 5.98 27.58
CA ASP A 91 -7.24 6.10 28.78
C ASP A 91 -6.12 5.05 28.84
N GLN A 92 -6.44 3.80 28.47
CA GLN A 92 -5.44 2.71 28.43
C GLN A 92 -4.36 2.99 27.37
N LEU A 93 -4.73 3.49 26.19
CA LEU A 93 -3.78 3.84 25.14
C LEU A 93 -2.91 5.01 25.57
N LEU A 94 -3.51 6.05 26.16
CA LEU A 94 -2.79 7.22 26.66
C LEU A 94 -1.80 6.84 27.76
N THR A 95 -2.21 6.01 28.72
CA THR A 95 -1.34 5.50 29.79
C THR A 95 -0.16 4.73 29.17
N TYR A 96 -0.43 3.80 28.27
CA TYR A 96 0.60 3.02 27.60
C TYR A 96 1.63 3.91 26.89
N ILE A 97 1.19 4.88 26.09
CA ILE A 97 2.10 5.81 25.37
C ILE A 97 2.90 6.65 26.36
N SER A 98 2.28 7.10 27.45
CA SER A 98 2.95 7.89 28.48
C SER A 98 4.02 7.08 29.21
N GLU A 99 3.77 5.81 29.50
CA GLU A 99 4.73 4.90 30.14
C GLU A 99 5.91 4.55 29.21
N LEU A 100 5.68 4.43 27.91
CA LEU A 100 6.74 4.24 26.91
C LEU A 100 7.72 5.41 26.89
N ASN A 101 7.25 6.63 27.08
CA ASN A 101 8.04 7.87 27.07
C ASN A 101 9.05 7.92 25.88
N ASP A 102 8.64 7.44 24.71
CA ASP A 102 9.45 7.40 23.50
C ASP A 102 9.27 8.69 22.68
N PRO A 103 10.31 9.52 22.51
CA PRO A 103 10.21 10.80 21.81
C PRO A 103 9.89 10.66 20.32
N ARG A 104 9.98 9.46 19.75
CA ARG A 104 9.63 9.18 18.36
C ARG A 104 8.12 9.02 18.16
N ILE A 105 7.34 8.91 19.23
CA ILE A 105 5.89 8.70 19.18
C ILE A 105 5.17 10.00 19.47
N THR A 106 4.32 10.43 18.54
CA THR A 106 3.40 11.56 18.72
C THR A 106 1.98 11.03 18.74
N TYR A 107 1.22 11.32 19.79
CA TYR A 107 -0.20 10.99 19.90
C TYR A 107 -1.04 12.27 19.99
N ILE A 108 -2.03 12.37 19.13
CA ILE A 108 -2.98 13.49 19.11
C ILE A 108 -4.39 12.91 19.08
N ARG A 109 -5.22 13.31 20.02
CA ARG A 109 -6.65 13.01 20.02
C ARG A 109 -7.44 14.23 19.52
N ASN A 110 -8.23 14.03 18.48
CA ASN A 110 -9.09 15.09 17.94
C ASN A 110 -10.28 15.40 18.85
N GLU A 111 -10.86 16.59 18.72
CA GLU A 111 -12.01 17.03 19.50
C GLU A 111 -13.35 16.48 18.96
N PHE A 112 -13.36 16.00 17.72
CA PHE A 112 -14.52 15.39 17.07
C PHE A 112 -14.09 14.34 16.04
N ASN A 113 -14.99 13.41 15.71
CA ASN A 113 -14.72 12.39 14.68
C ASN A 113 -14.80 13.02 13.29
N SER A 114 -13.67 13.02 12.59
CA SER A 114 -13.49 13.60 11.25
C SER A 114 -13.38 12.56 10.13
N GLY A 115 -13.24 11.31 10.50
CA GLY A 115 -13.14 10.16 9.58
C GLY A 115 -11.73 9.81 9.16
N ALA A 116 -11.53 8.54 8.79
CA ALA A 116 -10.22 7.94 8.58
C ALA A 116 -9.32 8.66 7.55
N CYS A 117 -9.88 9.26 6.50
CA CYS A 117 -9.08 10.05 5.53
C CYS A 117 -8.53 11.32 6.17
N ALA A 118 -9.36 12.06 6.91
CA ALA A 118 -8.98 13.33 7.53
C ALA A 118 -7.84 13.12 8.53
N VAL A 119 -7.94 12.10 9.40
CA VAL A 119 -6.90 11.80 10.40
C VAL A 119 -5.61 11.29 9.77
N ARG A 120 -5.70 10.45 8.71
CA ARG A 120 -4.50 10.09 7.94
C ARG A 120 -3.85 11.33 7.32
N ASN A 121 -4.63 12.21 6.73
CA ASN A 121 -4.13 13.45 6.13
C ASN A 121 -3.50 14.38 7.17
N GLN A 122 -4.05 14.44 8.37
CA GLN A 122 -3.46 15.20 9.47
C GLN A 122 -2.07 14.67 9.82
N ALA A 123 -1.92 13.35 10.03
CA ALA A 123 -0.62 12.73 10.29
C ALA A 123 0.36 12.91 9.13
N ILE A 124 -0.08 12.76 7.88
CA ILE A 124 0.76 12.93 6.69
C ILE A 124 1.29 14.36 6.57
N ARG A 125 0.48 15.38 6.90
CA ARG A 125 0.94 16.79 6.90
C ARG A 125 1.96 17.08 7.99
N MET A 126 1.92 16.35 9.09
CA MET A 126 2.86 16.47 10.21
C MET A 126 4.16 15.70 9.98
N ALA A 127 4.15 14.76 9.05
CA ALA A 127 5.29 13.90 8.75
C ALA A 127 6.53 14.70 8.31
N ARG A 128 7.68 14.42 8.94
CA ARG A 128 8.97 15.08 8.75
C ARG A 128 10.00 14.19 8.07
N GLY A 129 9.71 12.89 7.97
CA GLY A 129 10.63 11.92 7.37
C GLY A 129 10.80 12.13 5.87
N ASP A 130 11.89 11.62 5.34
CA ASP A 130 12.14 11.55 3.89
C ASP A 130 11.17 10.57 3.21
N LEU A 131 10.87 9.49 3.93
CA LEU A 131 9.98 8.42 3.51
C LEU A 131 8.75 8.34 4.41
N ILE A 132 7.65 7.87 3.87
CA ILE A 132 6.40 7.71 4.60
C ILE A 132 5.73 6.37 4.28
N THR A 133 5.15 5.77 5.31
CA THR A 133 4.33 4.55 5.22
C THR A 133 3.16 4.65 6.21
N GLY A 134 2.12 3.81 6.03
CA GLY A 134 0.99 3.76 6.95
C GLY A 134 0.92 2.43 7.69
N LEU A 135 0.35 2.46 8.88
CA LEU A 135 -0.04 1.28 9.64
C LEU A 135 -1.47 1.48 10.13
N ASP A 136 -2.38 0.58 9.75
CA ASP A 136 -3.72 0.56 10.31
C ASP A 136 -3.67 -0.01 11.74
N ASP A 137 -4.51 0.51 12.62
CA ASP A 137 -4.51 0.17 14.05
C ASP A 137 -4.90 -1.29 14.37
N ASP A 138 -5.38 -2.03 13.37
CA ASP A 138 -5.77 -3.44 13.46
C ASP A 138 -4.77 -4.43 12.80
N ASP A 139 -3.65 -3.94 12.26
CA ASP A 139 -2.62 -4.75 11.61
C ASP A 139 -1.32 -4.77 12.43
N GLU A 140 -0.38 -5.65 12.06
CA GLU A 140 0.95 -5.76 12.65
C GLU A 140 2.04 -5.81 11.58
N TRP A 141 3.17 -5.17 11.86
CA TRP A 141 4.36 -5.29 11.02
C TRP A 141 5.28 -6.41 11.49
N LEU A 142 5.91 -7.09 10.53
CA LEU A 142 7.01 -7.97 10.84
C LEU A 142 8.26 -7.14 11.19
N PRO A 143 9.17 -7.65 12.05
CA PRO A 143 10.32 -6.88 12.56
C PRO A 143 11.23 -6.29 11.49
N THR A 144 11.30 -6.91 10.32
CA THR A 144 12.17 -6.50 9.20
C THR A 144 11.49 -5.63 8.16
N ARG A 145 10.25 -5.14 8.42
CA ARG A 145 9.49 -4.41 7.39
C ARG A 145 10.23 -3.18 6.90
N LEU A 146 10.70 -2.33 7.80
CA LEU A 146 11.34 -1.08 7.42
C LEU A 146 12.66 -1.31 6.70
N SER A 147 13.50 -2.21 7.18
CA SER A 147 14.78 -2.57 6.53
C SER A 147 14.58 -3.23 5.16
N SER A 148 13.57 -4.12 5.02
CA SER A 148 13.21 -4.70 3.72
C SER A 148 12.86 -3.62 2.69
N PHE A 149 12.04 -2.64 3.06
CA PHE A 149 11.71 -1.53 2.16
C PHE A 149 12.92 -0.65 1.83
N LEU A 150 13.78 -0.39 2.82
CA LEU A 150 14.99 0.44 2.63
C LEU A 150 15.99 -0.20 1.67
N THR A 151 16.11 -1.51 1.66
CA THR A 151 16.94 -2.22 0.67
C THR A 151 16.56 -1.85 -0.76
N TRP A 152 15.30 -1.54 -1.00
CA TRP A 152 14.75 -1.21 -2.32
C TRP A 152 14.44 0.29 -2.50
N GLN A 153 14.83 1.17 -1.56
CA GLN A 153 14.48 2.59 -1.62
C GLN A 153 14.95 3.30 -2.89
N HIS A 154 16.08 2.86 -3.47
CA HIS A 154 16.60 3.39 -4.73
C HIS A 154 15.59 3.25 -5.89
N LYS A 155 14.69 2.26 -5.83
CA LYS A 155 13.60 2.11 -6.81
C LYS A 155 12.62 3.28 -6.82
N LEU A 156 12.53 4.06 -5.74
CA LEU A 156 11.67 5.25 -5.69
C LEU A 156 12.13 6.38 -6.64
N GLN A 157 13.33 6.31 -7.18
CA GLN A 157 13.76 7.22 -8.25
C GLN A 157 12.93 7.05 -9.53
N LEU A 158 12.53 5.82 -9.85
CA LEU A 158 11.79 5.45 -11.07
C LEU A 158 10.35 5.00 -10.81
N HIS A 159 10.00 4.68 -9.57
CA HIS A 159 8.71 4.12 -9.19
C HIS A 159 8.00 5.01 -8.17
N SER A 160 6.66 5.06 -8.25
CA SER A 160 5.83 5.91 -7.39
C SER A 160 5.89 5.53 -5.92
N PHE A 161 5.87 4.24 -5.62
CA PHE A 161 5.94 3.67 -4.28
C PHE A 161 6.35 2.20 -4.32
N LEU A 162 6.73 1.67 -3.16
CA LEU A 162 7.04 0.27 -2.93
C LEU A 162 5.87 -0.41 -2.22
N TYR A 163 5.61 -1.69 -2.52
CA TYR A 163 4.66 -2.53 -1.79
C TYR A 163 5.14 -3.98 -1.73
N ALA A 164 4.69 -4.72 -0.73
CA ALA A 164 5.14 -6.08 -0.44
C ALA A 164 3.97 -7.04 -0.23
N ASN A 165 4.25 -8.32 -0.06
CA ASN A 165 3.27 -9.33 0.30
C ASN A 165 2.89 -9.21 1.78
N ASP A 166 1.78 -9.86 2.15
CA ASP A 166 1.28 -9.91 3.52
C ASP A 166 1.13 -11.37 3.98
N TYR A 167 1.11 -11.58 5.29
CA TYR A 167 0.38 -12.69 5.88
C TYR A 167 -1.08 -12.29 6.10
N LEU A 168 -1.98 -13.24 5.96
CA LEU A 168 -3.38 -13.12 6.34
C LEU A 168 -3.62 -13.94 7.58
N CYS A 169 -4.25 -13.33 8.56
CA CYS A 169 -4.66 -13.95 9.78
C CYS A 169 -6.18 -13.84 9.96
N ASP A 170 -6.87 -14.97 10.10
CA ASP A 170 -8.31 -15.03 10.34
C ASP A 170 -8.56 -15.25 11.83
N GLY A 171 -8.95 -14.19 12.56
CA GLY A 171 -9.29 -14.25 13.97
C GLY A 171 -8.80 -13.10 14.83
N THR A 172 -8.84 -13.28 16.15
CA THR A 172 -8.73 -12.22 17.16
C THR A 172 -7.31 -11.78 17.53
N GLY A 173 -6.27 -12.26 16.85
CA GLY A 173 -4.96 -11.64 16.98
C GLY A 173 -3.95 -12.30 17.92
N TYR A 174 -4.23 -13.50 18.42
CA TYR A 174 -3.20 -14.31 19.07
C TYR A 174 -3.04 -15.60 18.26
N HIS A 175 -2.04 -15.64 17.40
CA HIS A 175 -1.83 -16.77 16.50
C HIS A 175 -0.52 -17.45 16.74
N HIS A 176 -0.55 -18.76 16.62
CA HIS A 176 0.65 -19.53 16.38
C HIS A 176 1.20 -19.16 15.00
N PRO A 177 2.52 -19.02 14.80
CA PRO A 177 3.11 -18.71 13.49
C PRO A 177 2.62 -19.62 12.34
N ASP A 178 2.25 -20.85 12.66
CA ASP A 178 1.74 -21.85 11.71
C ASP A 178 0.32 -21.55 11.17
N GLU A 179 -0.43 -20.62 11.79
CA GLU A 179 -1.79 -20.24 11.36
C GLU A 179 -1.80 -19.10 10.34
N LEU A 180 -0.63 -18.50 10.06
CA LEU A 180 -0.50 -17.42 9.13
C LEU A 180 -0.52 -17.93 7.68
N GLN A 181 -1.44 -17.43 6.88
CA GLN A 181 -1.51 -17.74 5.46
C GLN A 181 -0.79 -16.69 4.64
N VAL A 182 0.13 -17.10 3.78
CA VAL A 182 0.76 -16.18 2.83
C VAL A 182 -0.31 -15.60 1.90
N TYR A 183 -0.40 -14.27 1.88
CA TYR A 183 -1.25 -13.52 0.96
C TYR A 183 -0.39 -12.82 -0.10
N PRO A 184 -0.06 -13.52 -1.21
CA PRO A 184 0.80 -12.96 -2.24
C PRO A 184 0.05 -11.88 -3.01
N LYS A 185 0.67 -10.72 -3.15
CA LYS A 185 0.21 -9.65 -4.02
C LYS A 185 0.75 -9.86 -5.43
N PRO A 186 -0.04 -9.62 -6.48
CA PRO A 186 0.47 -9.71 -7.85
C PRO A 186 1.46 -8.59 -8.13
N ALA A 187 2.39 -8.83 -9.07
CA ALA A 187 3.16 -7.76 -9.68
C ALA A 187 2.22 -6.72 -10.30
N TYR A 188 2.64 -5.46 -10.27
CA TYR A 188 1.84 -4.38 -10.82
C TYR A 188 1.58 -4.59 -12.31
N LYS A 189 0.32 -4.43 -12.67
CA LYS A 189 -0.14 -4.28 -14.05
C LYS A 189 -1.28 -3.27 -14.04
N LYS A 190 -1.13 -2.16 -14.75
CA LYS A 190 -2.16 -1.12 -14.82
C LYS A 190 -3.54 -1.70 -15.12
N SER A 191 -3.64 -2.60 -16.11
CA SER A 191 -4.91 -3.25 -16.49
C SER A 191 -5.54 -4.11 -15.38
N LEU A 192 -4.78 -4.53 -14.37
CA LEU A 192 -5.28 -5.24 -13.19
C LEU A 192 -5.65 -4.24 -12.08
N PHE A 193 -4.81 -3.21 -11.89
CA PHE A 193 -5.04 -2.15 -10.91
C PHE A 193 -6.27 -1.31 -11.28
N ASP A 194 -6.50 -1.01 -12.56
CA ASP A 194 -7.74 -0.38 -13.05
C ASP A 194 -9.02 -1.14 -12.66
N LYS A 195 -8.91 -2.44 -12.41
CA LYS A 195 -10.06 -3.29 -12.03
C LYS A 195 -10.26 -3.38 -10.53
N ARG A 196 -9.18 -3.51 -9.75
CA ARG A 196 -9.26 -3.71 -8.29
C ARG A 196 -7.98 -3.24 -7.61
N ASN A 197 -8.07 -2.89 -6.33
CA ASN A 197 -6.88 -2.72 -5.51
C ASN A 197 -6.08 -4.04 -5.47
N ILE A 198 -4.83 -3.99 -5.87
CA ILE A 198 -3.87 -5.10 -5.86
C ILE A 198 -2.71 -4.84 -4.91
N ILE A 199 -2.62 -3.64 -4.37
CA ILE A 199 -1.56 -3.18 -3.46
C ILE A 199 -1.87 -3.55 -2.02
N GLY A 200 -3.14 -3.45 -1.62
CA GLY A 200 -3.57 -3.59 -0.24
C GLY A 200 -3.84 -2.25 0.42
N ASN A 201 -3.48 -2.13 1.70
CA ASN A 201 -3.72 -0.95 2.53
C ASN A 201 -2.45 -0.17 2.87
N GLN A 202 -1.27 -0.70 2.57
CA GLN A 202 0.00 -0.10 2.99
C GLN A 202 1.06 -0.15 1.89
N MET A 203 1.87 0.91 1.83
CA MET A 203 2.97 1.09 0.90
C MET A 203 4.05 1.96 1.55
N LEU A 204 5.23 2.09 0.92
CA LEU A 204 6.25 3.07 1.30
C LEU A 204 6.55 3.98 0.10
N THR A 205 6.60 5.29 0.32
CA THR A 205 6.92 6.29 -0.71
C THR A 205 7.68 7.49 -0.13
N LEU A 206 8.05 8.44 -0.99
CA LEU A 206 8.56 9.74 -0.55
C LEU A 206 7.46 10.53 0.16
N THR A 207 7.77 11.13 1.30
CA THR A 207 6.82 11.94 2.08
C THR A 207 6.22 13.06 1.26
N SER A 208 7.03 13.75 0.46
CA SER A 208 6.58 14.82 -0.43
C SER A 208 5.50 14.37 -1.42
N ARG A 209 5.61 13.14 -1.96
CA ARG A 209 4.60 12.59 -2.87
C ARG A 209 3.28 12.35 -2.15
N MET A 210 3.33 11.77 -0.95
CA MET A 210 2.12 11.49 -0.17
C MET A 210 1.45 12.77 0.31
N GLN A 211 2.23 13.79 0.70
CA GLN A 211 1.73 15.12 1.05
C GLN A 211 1.08 15.85 -0.14
N GLN A 212 1.57 15.63 -1.36
CA GLN A 212 0.94 16.17 -2.57
C GLN A 212 -0.38 15.48 -2.91
N ILE A 213 -0.48 14.17 -2.71
CA ILE A 213 -1.64 13.36 -3.12
C ILE A 213 -2.74 13.40 -2.07
N LEU A 214 -2.44 13.14 -0.81
CA LEU A 214 -3.37 12.99 0.32
C LEU A 214 -4.51 11.98 0.06
N PHE A 215 -5.21 11.57 1.08
CA PHE A 215 -6.46 10.81 0.95
C PHE A 215 -7.63 11.73 0.58
N ASP A 216 -8.58 11.24 -0.17
CA ASP A 216 -9.79 12.00 -0.54
C ASP A 216 -10.86 11.83 0.56
N ASP A 217 -11.10 12.88 1.34
CA ASP A 217 -12.05 12.88 2.46
C ASP A 217 -13.50 12.60 2.02
N ALA A 218 -13.81 12.80 0.73
CA ALA A 218 -15.13 12.46 0.19
C ALA A 218 -15.34 10.95 0.02
N LEU A 219 -14.30 10.11 0.17
CA LEU A 219 -14.39 8.67 -0.05
C LEU A 219 -14.70 7.91 1.26
N PRO A 220 -15.92 7.37 1.42
CA PRO A 220 -16.28 6.61 2.63
C PRO A 220 -15.67 5.19 2.67
N ALA A 221 -15.12 4.70 1.57
CA ALA A 221 -14.39 3.45 1.43
C ALA A 221 -13.57 3.46 0.13
N ALA A 222 -12.70 2.47 -0.08
CA ALA A 222 -11.73 2.41 -1.19
C ALA A 222 -10.71 3.58 -1.15
N GLN A 223 -10.40 4.05 0.04
CA GLN A 223 -9.54 5.19 0.31
C GLN A 223 -8.11 4.93 -0.15
N ASP A 224 -7.52 3.82 0.28
CA ASP A 224 -6.16 3.39 -0.12
C ASP A 224 -6.09 3.16 -1.62
N TYR A 225 -7.11 2.52 -2.19
CA TYR A 225 -7.18 2.28 -3.63
C TYR A 225 -7.14 3.60 -4.41
N ASP A 226 -7.88 4.63 -4.00
CA ASP A 226 -7.87 5.94 -4.64
C ASP A 226 -6.53 6.66 -4.49
N ALA A 227 -5.98 6.71 -3.28
CA ALA A 227 -4.72 7.37 -3.01
C ALA A 227 -3.56 6.72 -3.80
N PHE A 228 -3.46 5.39 -3.76
CA PHE A 228 -2.41 4.66 -4.47
C PHE A 228 -2.60 4.69 -5.99
N TYR A 229 -3.86 4.73 -6.46
CA TYR A 229 -4.16 4.94 -7.87
C TYR A 229 -3.66 6.30 -8.36
N ARG A 230 -3.90 7.37 -7.59
CA ARG A 230 -3.41 8.71 -7.91
C ARG A 230 -1.89 8.82 -7.82
N LEU A 231 -1.25 8.18 -6.83
CA LEU A 231 0.21 8.09 -6.74
C LEU A 231 0.79 7.44 -8.00
N ALA A 232 0.25 6.28 -8.42
CA ALA A 232 0.71 5.57 -9.61
C ALA A 232 0.48 6.37 -10.90
N GLU A 233 -0.62 7.08 -11.01
CA GLU A 233 -0.92 7.93 -12.17
C GLU A 233 -0.03 9.19 -12.24
N THR A 234 0.44 9.70 -11.09
CA THR A 234 1.21 10.94 -11.03
C THR A 234 2.71 10.68 -11.12
N PHE A 235 3.20 9.63 -10.46
CA PHE A 235 4.63 9.38 -10.27
C PHE A 235 5.14 8.09 -10.91
N GLY A 236 4.30 7.42 -11.72
CA GLY A 236 4.66 6.20 -12.45
C GLY A 236 4.29 4.90 -11.72
N GLU A 237 4.63 3.79 -12.33
CA GLU A 237 4.26 2.46 -11.83
C GLU A 237 4.93 2.16 -10.48
N PRO A 238 4.23 1.53 -9.52
CA PRO A 238 4.82 1.10 -8.27
C PRO A 238 5.72 -0.14 -8.46
N PHE A 239 6.62 -0.36 -7.52
CA PHE A 239 7.51 -1.51 -7.49
C PHE A 239 7.10 -2.49 -6.39
N LYS A 240 7.02 -3.79 -6.73
CA LYS A 240 6.67 -4.86 -5.80
C LYS A 240 7.92 -5.55 -5.24
N LEU A 241 8.02 -5.65 -3.92
CA LEU A 241 8.96 -6.51 -3.23
C LEU A 241 8.35 -7.92 -3.09
N ASP A 242 9.20 -8.94 -3.12
CA ASP A 242 8.77 -10.32 -2.89
C ASP A 242 8.68 -10.70 -1.41
N ASP A 243 9.24 -9.87 -0.54
CA ASP A 243 9.16 -10.01 0.91
C ASP A 243 7.73 -10.04 1.43
N ILE A 244 7.53 -10.68 2.60
CA ILE A 244 6.32 -10.56 3.39
C ILE A 244 6.66 -9.64 4.56
N THR A 245 5.89 -8.56 4.75
CA THR A 245 6.30 -7.48 5.65
C THR A 245 5.28 -7.15 6.74
N GLN A 246 4.07 -7.70 6.68
CA GLN A 246 3.02 -7.42 7.65
C GLN A 246 2.03 -8.58 7.77
N VAL A 247 1.28 -8.58 8.86
CA VAL A 247 0.13 -9.45 9.11
C VAL A 247 -1.14 -8.63 9.02
N LEU A 248 -2.02 -9.01 8.09
CA LEU A 248 -3.36 -8.46 7.94
C LEU A 248 -4.34 -9.29 8.75
N TYR A 249 -4.98 -8.70 9.75
CA TYR A 249 -6.02 -9.37 10.52
C TYR A 249 -7.39 -9.17 9.88
N VAL A 250 -8.09 -10.28 9.64
CA VAL A 250 -9.47 -10.27 9.17
C VAL A 250 -10.35 -10.94 10.24
N ASN A 251 -11.61 -10.50 10.36
CA ASN A 251 -12.58 -11.07 11.33
C ASN A 251 -12.18 -10.94 12.82
N HIS A 252 -11.44 -9.87 13.18
CA HIS A 252 -11.05 -9.62 14.57
C HIS A 252 -12.21 -9.17 15.50
N GLY A 253 -13.46 -9.20 15.04
CA GLY A 253 -14.64 -8.86 15.84
C GLY A 253 -15.00 -7.37 15.86
N GLU A 254 -14.08 -6.50 15.56
CA GLU A 254 -14.30 -5.05 15.52
C GLU A 254 -14.88 -4.57 14.18
N ALA A 255 -15.62 -3.44 14.22
CA ALA A 255 -16.24 -2.88 13.03
C ALA A 255 -15.20 -2.40 12.01
N ARG A 256 -15.27 -2.91 10.78
CA ARG A 256 -14.40 -2.49 9.67
C ARG A 256 -15.14 -1.60 8.68
N ILE A 257 -14.46 -0.59 8.15
CA ILE A 257 -14.99 0.30 7.09
C ILE A 257 -15.42 -0.51 5.87
N THR A 258 -14.66 -1.56 5.53
CA THR A 258 -14.91 -2.43 4.36
C THR A 258 -16.14 -3.32 4.50
N CYS A 259 -16.60 -3.61 5.72
CA CYS A 259 -17.81 -4.41 5.98
C CYS A 259 -19.07 -3.54 6.07
N SER A 260 -18.96 -2.23 6.10
CA SER A 260 -20.05 -1.30 6.22
C SER A 260 -20.82 -1.10 4.89
N GLY A 261 -22.06 -0.59 4.99
CA GLY A 261 -22.82 -0.13 3.83
C GLY A 261 -22.12 0.96 2.99
N ARG A 262 -21.04 1.54 3.52
CA ARG A 262 -20.18 2.55 2.89
C ARG A 262 -19.41 2.01 1.66
N LYS A 263 -19.15 0.70 1.61
CA LYS A 263 -18.39 0.06 0.52
C LYS A 263 -18.92 0.38 -0.87
N PHE A 264 -20.23 0.26 -1.08
CA PHE A 264 -20.83 0.59 -2.37
C PHE A 264 -20.60 2.05 -2.76
N SER A 265 -20.84 2.97 -1.83
CA SER A 265 -20.68 4.42 -2.05
C SER A 265 -19.23 4.77 -2.39
N GLY A 266 -18.27 4.19 -1.67
CA GLY A 266 -16.84 4.40 -1.93
C GLY A 266 -16.41 3.92 -3.32
N TYR A 267 -16.75 2.67 -3.68
CA TYR A 267 -16.43 2.14 -5.01
C TYR A 267 -17.14 2.89 -6.14
N LEU A 268 -18.36 3.37 -5.93
CA LEU A 268 -19.08 4.19 -6.91
C LEU A 268 -18.38 5.55 -7.12
N ARG A 269 -17.94 6.20 -6.03
CA ARG A 269 -17.20 7.46 -6.10
C ARG A 269 -15.85 7.26 -6.79
N PHE A 270 -15.11 6.21 -6.44
CA PHE A 270 -13.87 5.82 -7.12
C PHE A 270 -14.11 5.67 -8.64
N TYR A 271 -15.11 4.87 -9.04
CA TYR A 271 -15.44 4.69 -10.45
C TYR A 271 -15.76 6.01 -11.15
N ARG A 272 -16.59 6.85 -10.54
CA ARG A 272 -16.97 8.17 -11.13
C ARG A 272 -15.76 9.07 -11.33
N LYS A 273 -14.85 9.09 -10.36
CA LYS A 273 -13.63 9.89 -10.36
C LYS A 273 -12.66 9.44 -11.46
N HIS A 274 -12.45 8.14 -11.62
CA HIS A 274 -11.41 7.60 -12.51
C HIS A 274 -11.92 7.04 -13.84
N LYS A 275 -13.24 6.95 -14.08
CA LYS A 275 -13.82 6.30 -15.26
C LYS A 275 -13.28 6.79 -16.62
N ALA A 276 -12.85 8.03 -16.72
CA ALA A 276 -12.30 8.60 -17.96
C ALA A 276 -10.98 7.91 -18.35
N LYS A 277 -10.18 7.49 -17.37
CA LYS A 277 -8.88 6.83 -17.56
C LYS A 277 -8.97 5.32 -17.77
N LEU A 278 -10.12 4.71 -17.49
CA LEU A 278 -10.31 3.26 -17.58
C LEU A 278 -10.60 2.81 -19.01
N ASP A 279 -10.03 1.69 -19.40
CA ASP A 279 -10.43 1.00 -20.64
C ASP A 279 -11.83 0.38 -20.53
N VAL A 280 -12.35 -0.10 -21.65
CA VAL A 280 -13.71 -0.71 -21.72
C VAL A 280 -13.83 -1.94 -20.82
N SER A 281 -12.80 -2.79 -20.76
CA SER A 281 -12.80 -3.99 -19.91
C SER A 281 -12.82 -3.64 -18.43
N SER A 282 -12.02 -2.66 -18.03
CA SER A 282 -11.93 -2.18 -16.65
C SER A 282 -13.22 -1.48 -16.22
N LYS A 283 -13.83 -0.66 -17.09
CA LYS A 283 -15.16 -0.09 -16.85
C LYS A 283 -16.22 -1.17 -16.62
N LYS A 284 -16.27 -2.20 -17.47
CA LYS A 284 -17.20 -3.33 -17.29
C LYS A 284 -16.95 -4.06 -15.97
N TYR A 285 -15.69 -4.28 -15.60
CA TYR A 285 -15.33 -4.93 -14.36
C TYR A 285 -15.74 -4.11 -13.12
N GLN A 286 -15.45 -2.81 -13.10
CA GLN A 286 -15.81 -1.89 -12.01
C GLN A 286 -17.35 -1.80 -11.85
N LEU A 287 -18.09 -1.62 -12.95
CA LEU A 287 -19.56 -1.61 -12.93
C LEU A 287 -20.14 -2.94 -12.43
N PHE A 288 -19.58 -4.08 -12.87
CA PHE A 288 -19.98 -5.39 -12.35
C PHE A 288 -19.71 -5.49 -10.83
N THR A 289 -18.58 -4.95 -10.36
CA THR A 289 -18.23 -4.92 -8.92
C THR A 289 -19.28 -4.15 -8.10
N LEU A 290 -19.82 -3.05 -8.62
CA LEU A 290 -20.87 -2.30 -7.93
C LEU A 290 -22.16 -3.12 -7.75
N TYR A 291 -22.55 -3.92 -8.76
CA TYR A 291 -23.67 -4.85 -8.62
C TYR A 291 -23.36 -5.98 -7.61
N TYR A 292 -22.15 -6.51 -7.68
CA TYR A 292 -21.69 -7.55 -6.75
C TYR A 292 -21.73 -7.09 -5.28
N ILE A 293 -21.25 -5.87 -4.99
CA ILE A 293 -21.27 -5.29 -3.63
C ILE A 293 -22.69 -5.13 -3.11
N ARG A 294 -23.62 -4.73 -3.98
CA ARG A 294 -25.05 -4.58 -3.58
C ARG A 294 -25.79 -5.91 -3.42
N ASN A 295 -25.16 -7.01 -3.81
CA ASN A 295 -25.82 -8.34 -3.82
C ASN A 295 -27.18 -8.34 -4.58
N LYS A 296 -27.29 -7.52 -5.62
CA LYS A 296 -28.52 -7.40 -6.43
C LYS A 296 -28.42 -8.23 -7.71
N LYS A 297 -29.52 -8.91 -8.05
CA LYS A 297 -29.65 -9.59 -9.36
C LYS A 297 -29.55 -8.55 -10.47
N MET A 298 -28.76 -8.85 -11.49
CA MET A 298 -28.67 -8.04 -12.70
C MET A 298 -29.81 -8.40 -13.67
N ARG A 299 -30.36 -7.38 -14.32
CA ARG A 299 -31.23 -7.62 -15.48
C ARG A 299 -30.43 -8.30 -16.61
N PRO A 300 -31.02 -9.23 -17.37
CA PRO A 300 -30.30 -9.95 -18.45
C PRO A 300 -29.57 -9.02 -19.42
N GLN A 301 -30.21 -7.94 -19.83
CA GLN A 301 -29.61 -6.94 -20.72
C GLN A 301 -28.36 -6.27 -20.12
N THR A 302 -28.39 -5.95 -18.83
CA THR A 302 -27.25 -5.36 -18.10
C THR A 302 -26.13 -6.37 -17.98
N LEU A 303 -26.47 -7.62 -17.67
CA LEU A 303 -25.52 -8.72 -17.59
C LEU A 303 -24.77 -8.92 -18.91
N MET A 304 -25.50 -8.97 -20.03
CA MET A 304 -24.90 -9.08 -21.38
C MET A 304 -23.95 -7.93 -21.68
N LYS A 305 -24.34 -6.67 -21.40
CA LYS A 305 -23.48 -5.49 -21.61
C LYS A 305 -22.20 -5.50 -20.78
N LEU A 306 -22.23 -6.07 -19.57
CA LEU A 306 -21.10 -6.15 -18.67
C LEU A 306 -20.31 -7.45 -18.77
N MET A 307 -20.75 -8.39 -19.66
CA MET A 307 -20.13 -9.69 -19.74
C MET A 307 -18.70 -9.61 -20.27
N THR A 308 -17.80 -10.25 -19.54
CA THR A 308 -16.43 -10.61 -19.90
C THR A 308 -16.17 -11.99 -19.31
N LEU A 309 -15.19 -12.74 -19.79
CA LEU A 309 -14.83 -14.05 -19.21
C LEU A 309 -14.64 -13.98 -17.69
N ARG A 310 -13.99 -12.91 -17.20
CA ARG A 310 -13.76 -12.68 -15.77
C ARG A 310 -15.05 -12.38 -15.01
N ASN A 311 -15.95 -11.57 -15.57
CA ASN A 311 -17.24 -11.26 -14.97
C ASN A 311 -18.18 -12.47 -14.99
N LEU A 312 -18.10 -13.32 -16.00
CA LEU A 312 -18.85 -14.60 -16.06
C LEU A 312 -18.47 -15.51 -14.88
N LYS A 313 -17.17 -15.71 -14.64
CA LYS A 313 -16.71 -16.49 -13.48
C LYS A 313 -17.25 -15.93 -12.17
N ARG A 314 -17.20 -14.61 -11.97
CA ARG A 314 -17.73 -13.94 -10.78
C ARG A 314 -19.25 -14.07 -10.66
N TYR A 315 -19.97 -14.01 -11.76
CA TYR A 315 -21.41 -14.19 -11.80
C TYR A 315 -21.81 -15.61 -11.38
N LEU A 316 -21.13 -16.63 -11.89
CA LEU A 316 -21.35 -18.01 -11.50
C LEU A 316 -21.11 -18.23 -10.00
N MET A 317 -20.02 -17.67 -9.44
CA MET A 317 -19.76 -17.70 -7.99
C MET A 317 -20.83 -16.99 -7.17
N MET A 318 -21.38 -15.89 -7.68
CA MET A 318 -22.51 -15.19 -7.04
C MET A 318 -23.77 -16.09 -7.04
N TYR A 319 -24.05 -16.73 -8.16
CA TYR A 319 -25.24 -17.59 -8.33
C TYR A 319 -25.19 -18.81 -7.37
N THR A 320 -24.03 -19.43 -7.20
CA THR A 320 -23.86 -20.55 -6.25
C THR A 320 -24.07 -20.08 -4.79
N ARG A 321 -23.59 -18.88 -4.41
CA ARG A 321 -23.85 -18.28 -3.09
C ARG A 321 -25.33 -18.00 -2.85
N PHE A 322 -26.08 -17.54 -3.86
CA PHE A 322 -27.53 -17.32 -3.75
C PHE A 322 -28.30 -18.63 -3.58
N ARG A 323 -27.83 -19.70 -4.21
CA ARG A 323 -28.44 -21.03 -4.10
C ARG A 323 -28.24 -21.63 -2.72
N ASN A 324 -27.05 -21.49 -2.14
CA ASN A 324 -26.72 -22.03 -0.82
C ASN A 324 -27.31 -21.22 0.37
N LYS A 325 -27.85 -20.01 0.15
CA LYS A 325 -28.56 -19.24 1.18
C LYS A 325 -30.06 -19.48 1.21
N LYS A 326 -30.57 -20.41 0.40
CA LYS A 326 -32.00 -20.81 0.35
C LYS A 326 -32.28 -22.14 1.06
N PHE A 327 -31.29 -22.68 1.84
CA PHE A 327 -31.49 -23.83 2.70
C PHE A 327 -31.10 -23.49 4.13
#